data_53e506d7478ce24042b6e806e5870c65
#
_entry.id   53e506d7478ce24042b6e806e5870c65
#
_cell.length_a   1.000
_cell.length_b   1.000
_cell.length_c   1.000
_cell.angle_alpha   90.00
_cell.angle_beta   90.00
_cell.angle_gamma   90.00
#
_symmetry.space_group_name_H-M   'P 1'
#
loop_
_entity.id
_entity.type
_entity.pdbx_description
1 polymer ?
#
loop_
_entity_poly.entity_id
_entity_poly.type
_entity_poly.pdbx_seq_one_letter_code
_entity_poly.pdbx_strand_id
1 'polypeptide(L)'
;MNKAAKNDPSCIFCKIVRREIPAHIVYEDDSFLAFLDIHPHAPGHVQVIPKEHVRWVWDLPDVGAYFEAARKVALAQRKAFGTDWILSKIVGDEVPHAHIWVFPNDKVKGDKMDLEGNKEKLKAAI
;
A
#
# COMPACT_ATOMS: atom_id res chain seq x y z
N MET A 1 25.74 10.33 -3.24
CA MET A 1 24.80 10.06 -3.88
C MET A 1 23.74 10.88 -3.63
N ASN A 2 23.12 11.13 -4.49
CA ASN A 2 22.13 11.95 -4.35
C ASN A 2 21.08 11.33 -3.68
N LYS A 3 20.60 11.90 -2.73
CA LYS A 3 19.59 11.48 -2.18
C LYS A 3 18.49 11.72 -2.90
N ALA A 4 18.52 12.09 -3.96
CA ALA A 4 17.47 12.44 -4.72
C ALA A 4 16.47 12.95 -3.84
N ALA A 5 15.61 13.52 -4.11
CA ALA A 5 14.68 14.10 -3.30
C ALA A 5 13.99 13.07 -2.50
N LYS A 6 13.87 13.28 -1.20
CA LYS A 6 13.14 12.39 -0.38
C LYS A 6 11.69 12.44 -0.73
N ASN A 7 11.21 13.51 -1.35
CA ASN A 7 9.93 13.48 -2.01
C ASN A 7 10.03 14.33 -3.25
N ASP A 8 9.21 14.01 -4.24
CA ASP A 8 9.20 14.66 -5.53
C ASP A 8 7.91 15.45 -5.64
N PRO A 9 7.96 16.77 -5.88
CA PRO A 9 6.73 17.57 -5.94
C PRO A 9 5.72 17.11 -6.99
N SER A 10 6.19 16.44 -8.04
CA SER A 10 5.29 15.99 -9.09
C SER A 10 4.79 14.56 -8.90
N CYS A 11 5.30 13.84 -7.92
CA CYS A 11 4.94 12.44 -7.73
C CYS A 11 3.62 12.34 -6.99
N ILE A 12 2.66 11.59 -7.56
CA ILE A 12 1.35 11.44 -6.95
C ILE A 12 1.43 10.75 -5.58
N PHE A 13 2.32 9.76 -5.42
CA PHE A 13 2.43 9.08 -4.14
C PHE A 13 3.12 9.96 -3.10
N CYS A 14 4.10 10.78 -3.50
CA CYS A 14 4.66 11.77 -2.59
C CYS A 14 3.59 12.76 -2.12
N LYS A 15 2.66 13.12 -3.02
CA LYS A 15 1.56 14.01 -2.66
C LYS A 15 0.64 13.36 -1.65
N ILE A 16 0.41 12.06 -1.75
CA ILE A 16 -0.38 11.34 -0.76
C ILE A 16 0.35 11.33 0.59
N VAL A 17 1.65 11.09 0.58
CA VAL A 17 2.46 11.11 1.80
C VAL A 17 2.34 12.47 2.50
N ARG A 18 2.35 13.57 1.72
CA ARG A 18 2.25 14.91 2.27
C ARG A 18 0.81 15.34 2.57
N ARG A 19 -0.15 14.47 2.32
CA ARG A 19 -1.58 14.77 2.53
C ARG A 19 -2.10 15.86 1.59
N GLU A 20 -1.46 16.04 0.44
CA GLU A 20 -1.95 16.99 -0.57
C GLU A 20 -3.04 16.36 -1.42
N ILE A 21 -3.04 15.03 -1.52
CA ILE A 21 -4.08 14.27 -2.21
C ILE A 21 -4.66 13.30 -1.19
N PRO A 22 -5.99 13.21 -1.07
CA PRO A 22 -6.60 12.29 -0.12
C PRO A 22 -6.42 10.83 -0.54
N ALA A 23 -6.36 9.93 0.42
CA ALA A 23 -6.29 8.50 0.18
C ALA A 23 -6.91 7.79 1.37
N HIS A 24 -7.33 6.54 1.15
CA HIS A 24 -7.91 5.72 2.21
C HIS A 24 -6.78 4.97 2.91
N ILE A 25 -6.16 5.62 3.88
CA ILE A 25 -4.96 5.10 4.55
C ILE A 25 -5.37 4.07 5.57
N VAL A 26 -4.74 2.89 5.51
CA VAL A 26 -5.03 1.78 6.41
C VAL A 26 -3.90 1.51 7.40
N TYR A 27 -2.68 1.94 7.09
CA TYR A 27 -1.52 1.72 7.95
C TYR A 27 -0.48 2.79 7.68
N GLU A 28 0.20 3.21 8.71
CA GLU A 28 1.26 4.20 8.57
C GLU A 28 2.24 4.07 9.71
N ASP A 29 3.53 4.16 9.41
CA ASP A 29 4.56 4.30 10.44
C ASP A 29 5.52 5.39 9.97
N ASP A 30 6.68 5.49 10.62
CA ASP A 30 7.62 6.57 10.28
C ASP A 30 8.15 6.48 8.85
N SER A 31 8.21 5.28 8.28
CA SER A 31 8.87 5.05 7.00
C SER A 31 7.94 4.63 5.89
N PHE A 32 6.76 4.10 6.20
CA PHE A 32 5.88 3.48 5.21
C PHE A 32 4.45 3.93 5.36
N LEU A 33 3.72 3.87 4.26
CA LEU A 33 2.32 4.25 4.20
C LEU A 33 1.60 3.20 3.38
N ALA A 34 0.42 2.78 3.82
CA ALA A 34 -0.39 1.82 3.08
C ALA A 34 -1.79 2.39 2.90
N PHE A 35 -2.30 2.35 1.68
CA PHE A 35 -3.61 2.90 1.35
C PHE A 35 -4.30 2.04 0.30
N LEU A 36 -5.63 2.16 0.23
CA LEU A 36 -6.40 1.37 -0.71
C LEU A 36 -6.17 1.85 -2.14
N ASP A 37 -6.08 0.88 -3.04
CA ASP A 37 -6.02 1.16 -4.47
C ASP A 37 -7.43 1.59 -4.92
N ILE A 38 -7.52 2.68 -5.67
CA ILE A 38 -8.83 3.16 -6.15
C ILE A 38 -9.33 2.38 -7.36
N HIS A 39 -8.51 1.50 -7.91
CA HIS A 39 -8.90 0.56 -8.96
C HIS A 39 -8.63 -0.86 -8.47
N PRO A 40 -9.32 -1.30 -7.44
CA PRO A 40 -8.95 -2.52 -6.73
C PRO A 40 -9.23 -3.79 -7.52
N HIS A 41 -8.37 -4.78 -7.35
CA HIS A 41 -8.58 -6.11 -7.92
C HIS A 41 -9.50 -6.94 -7.03
N ALA A 42 -9.59 -6.59 -5.76
CA ALA A 42 -10.41 -7.31 -4.79
C ALA A 42 -10.73 -6.37 -3.64
N PRO A 43 -11.72 -6.71 -2.80
CA PRO A 43 -11.97 -5.90 -1.60
C PRO A 43 -10.71 -5.79 -0.76
N GLY A 44 -10.38 -4.56 -0.35
CA GLY A 44 -9.22 -4.35 0.49
C GLY A 44 -7.87 -4.40 -0.20
N HIS A 45 -7.83 -4.22 -1.52
CA HIS A 45 -6.58 -4.13 -2.28
C HIS A 45 -5.79 -2.90 -1.81
N VAL A 46 -4.57 -3.09 -1.36
CA VAL A 46 -3.74 -2.06 -0.75
C VAL A 46 -2.46 -1.86 -1.54
N GLN A 47 -1.98 -0.65 -1.58
CA GLN A 47 -0.63 -0.34 -2.03
C GLN A 47 0.20 0.08 -0.83
N VAL A 48 1.39 -0.50 -0.69
CA VAL A 48 2.32 -0.15 0.39
C VAL A 48 3.49 0.59 -0.23
N ILE A 49 3.75 1.79 0.25
CA ILE A 49 4.80 2.64 -0.32
C ILE A 49 5.75 3.13 0.77
N PRO A 50 7.02 3.39 0.43
CA PRO A 50 7.88 4.12 1.36
C PRO A 50 7.51 5.59 1.34
N LYS A 51 7.68 6.28 2.45
CA LYS A 51 7.44 7.72 2.50
C LYS A 51 8.53 8.47 1.74
N GLU A 52 9.74 7.92 1.72
CA GLU A 52 10.81 8.49 0.94
C GLU A 52 10.60 8.17 -0.53
N HIS A 53 10.89 9.11 -1.41
CA HIS A 53 10.72 8.88 -2.84
C HIS A 53 11.86 8.01 -3.36
N VAL A 54 11.55 6.74 -3.64
CA VAL A 54 12.46 5.78 -4.24
C VAL A 54 11.74 5.18 -5.43
N ARG A 55 12.39 5.11 -6.59
CA ARG A 55 11.75 4.63 -7.81
C ARG A 55 11.34 3.16 -7.73
N TRP A 56 12.27 2.30 -7.34
CA TRP A 56 12.02 0.87 -7.40
C TRP A 56 12.09 0.25 -6.01
N VAL A 57 11.24 -0.73 -5.78
CA VAL A 57 11.23 -1.47 -4.50
C VAL A 57 12.62 -1.99 -4.17
N TRP A 58 13.34 -2.47 -5.20
CA TRP A 58 14.63 -3.12 -4.99
C TRP A 58 15.74 -2.18 -4.55
N ASP A 59 15.53 -0.88 -4.68
CA ASP A 59 16.55 0.12 -4.37
C ASP A 59 16.41 0.72 -2.98
N LEU A 60 15.37 0.34 -2.24
CA LEU A 60 15.20 0.86 -0.89
C LEU A 60 16.23 0.21 0.02
N PRO A 61 17.05 1.00 0.77
CA PRO A 61 18.10 0.42 1.59
C PRO A 61 17.61 -0.59 2.61
N ASP A 62 16.50 -0.32 3.30
CA ASP A 62 15.95 -1.25 4.27
C ASP A 62 14.74 -1.95 3.69
N VAL A 63 14.97 -2.76 2.68
CA VAL A 63 13.87 -3.46 2.01
C VAL A 63 13.20 -4.48 2.93
N GLY A 64 13.93 -4.99 3.92
CA GLY A 64 13.33 -5.92 4.89
C GLY A 64 12.22 -5.26 5.69
N ALA A 65 12.46 -4.04 6.17
CA ALA A 65 11.43 -3.29 6.89
C ALA A 65 10.22 -3.01 6.00
N TYR A 66 10.46 -2.73 4.72
CA TYR A 66 9.40 -2.49 3.76
C TYR A 66 8.51 -3.72 3.61
N PHE A 67 9.12 -4.90 3.42
CA PHE A 67 8.34 -6.12 3.30
C PHE A 67 7.66 -6.48 4.62
N GLU A 68 8.22 -6.08 5.75
CA GLU A 68 7.54 -6.29 7.04
C GLU A 68 6.27 -5.43 7.12
N ALA A 69 6.30 -4.21 6.60
CA ALA A 69 5.09 -3.39 6.52
C ALA A 69 4.05 -4.06 5.63
N ALA A 70 4.47 -4.59 4.48
CA ALA A 70 3.55 -5.30 3.59
C ALA A 70 2.97 -6.53 4.27
N ARG A 71 3.76 -7.25 5.07
CA ARG A 71 3.28 -8.41 5.80
C ARG A 71 2.20 -8.03 6.81
N LYS A 72 2.37 -6.91 7.51
CA LYS A 72 1.34 -6.45 8.44
C LYS A 72 0.01 -6.21 7.73
N VAL A 73 0.07 -5.63 6.54
CA VAL A 73 -1.13 -5.43 5.73
C VAL A 73 -1.73 -6.78 5.32
N ALA A 74 -0.90 -7.72 4.87
CA ALA A 74 -1.38 -9.03 4.44
C ALA A 74 -2.06 -9.77 5.59
N LEU A 75 -1.50 -9.70 6.79
CA LEU A 75 -2.11 -10.34 7.96
C LEU A 75 -3.46 -9.71 8.30
N ALA A 76 -3.55 -8.39 8.17
CA ALA A 76 -4.81 -7.68 8.39
C ALA A 76 -5.85 -8.11 7.35
N GLN A 77 -5.44 -8.26 6.09
CA GLN A 77 -6.35 -8.71 5.03
C GLN A 77 -6.86 -10.12 5.29
N ARG A 78 -5.99 -11.01 5.77
CA ARG A 78 -6.42 -12.37 6.14
C ARG A 78 -7.54 -12.32 7.18
N LYS A 79 -7.33 -11.51 8.20
CA LYS A 79 -8.30 -11.42 9.29
C LYS A 79 -9.58 -10.73 8.84
N ALA A 80 -9.45 -9.61 8.13
CA ALA A 80 -10.61 -8.81 7.75
C ALA A 80 -11.50 -9.50 6.72
N PHE A 81 -10.90 -10.28 5.82
CA PHE A 81 -11.65 -10.89 4.71
C PHE A 81 -11.76 -12.40 4.79
N GLY A 82 -11.31 -13.00 5.90
CA GLY A 82 -11.57 -14.42 6.16
C GLY A 82 -10.89 -15.37 5.19
N THR A 83 -9.66 -15.07 4.80
CA THR A 83 -8.91 -15.90 3.87
C THR A 83 -7.45 -15.91 4.28
N ASP A 84 -6.73 -16.99 4.00
CA ASP A 84 -5.29 -16.98 4.15
C ASP A 84 -4.58 -16.78 2.81
N TRP A 85 -5.34 -16.61 1.71
CA TRP A 85 -4.78 -16.53 0.37
C TRP A 85 -4.66 -15.05 -0.04
N ILE A 86 -3.48 -14.48 0.18
CA ILE A 86 -3.19 -13.08 -0.15
C ILE A 86 -2.17 -13.06 -1.28
N LEU A 87 -2.41 -12.22 -2.29
CA LEU A 87 -1.52 -12.06 -3.42
C LEU A 87 -0.74 -10.77 -3.30
N SER A 88 0.40 -10.74 -3.95
CA SER A 88 1.23 -9.54 -4.01
C SER A 88 1.79 -9.37 -5.41
N LYS A 89 1.99 -8.12 -5.81
CA LYS A 89 2.54 -7.82 -7.12
C LYS A 89 3.38 -6.56 -7.05
N ILE A 90 4.53 -6.58 -7.69
CA ILE A 90 5.43 -5.43 -7.77
C ILE A 90 5.65 -5.13 -9.24
N VAL A 91 5.13 -4.01 -9.73
CA VAL A 91 5.25 -3.66 -11.14
C VAL A 91 6.09 -2.41 -11.31
N GLY A 92 5.58 -1.26 -10.89
CA GLY A 92 6.38 -0.04 -10.81
C GLY A 92 6.53 0.77 -12.08
N ASP A 93 5.83 0.42 -13.16
CA ASP A 93 6.02 1.11 -14.43
C ASP A 93 5.14 2.34 -14.59
N GLU A 94 4.02 2.42 -13.87
CA GLU A 94 3.10 3.55 -14.03
C GLU A 94 3.46 4.74 -13.17
N VAL A 95 3.76 4.51 -11.90
CA VAL A 95 4.09 5.59 -10.98
C VAL A 95 5.54 5.44 -10.56
N PRO A 96 6.38 6.45 -10.78
CA PRO A 96 7.80 6.35 -10.45
C PRO A 96 8.08 6.55 -8.95
N HIS A 97 7.44 5.73 -8.14
CA HIS A 97 7.59 5.71 -6.69
C HIS A 97 7.29 4.27 -6.28
N ALA A 98 8.18 3.64 -5.56
CA ALA A 98 8.07 2.23 -5.22
C ALA A 98 6.71 1.93 -4.60
N HIS A 99 6.09 0.84 -5.04
CA HIS A 99 4.83 0.40 -4.46
C HIS A 99 4.71 -1.12 -4.58
N ILE A 100 4.18 -1.73 -3.53
CA ILE A 100 3.92 -3.15 -3.48
C ILE A 100 2.41 -3.31 -3.38
N TRP A 101 1.81 -4.04 -4.32
CA TRP A 101 0.39 -4.36 -4.25
C TRP A 101 0.21 -5.54 -3.33
N VAL A 102 -0.77 -5.47 -2.44
CA VAL A 102 -1.13 -6.58 -1.56
C VAL A 102 -2.65 -6.66 -1.59
N PHE A 103 -3.20 -7.81 -1.95
CA PHE A 103 -4.66 -7.91 -2.09
C PHE A 103 -5.13 -9.33 -1.84
N PRO A 104 -6.32 -9.48 -1.24
CA PRO A 104 -6.90 -10.80 -1.06
C PRO A 104 -7.25 -11.40 -2.42
N ASN A 105 -7.38 -12.72 -2.48
CA ASN A 105 -7.85 -13.36 -3.70
C ASN A 105 -9.24 -12.82 -4.06
N ASP A 106 -9.63 -12.93 -5.32
CA ASP A 106 -10.86 -12.31 -5.81
C ASP A 106 -12.12 -13.09 -5.44
N LYS A 107 -11.99 -14.17 -4.70
CA LYS A 107 -13.16 -14.94 -4.26
C LYS A 107 -13.64 -14.51 -2.89
N VAL A 108 -12.95 -13.59 -2.21
CA VAL A 108 -13.45 -13.09 -0.92
C VAL A 108 -14.74 -12.31 -1.11
N LYS A 109 -15.59 -12.33 -0.11
CA LYS A 109 -16.86 -11.62 -0.18
C LYS A 109 -16.66 -10.14 0.09
N GLY A 110 -17.53 -9.34 -0.49
CA GLY A 110 -17.53 -7.91 -0.24
C GLY A 110 -17.52 -7.11 -1.54
N ASP A 111 -17.73 -5.82 -1.40
CA ASP A 111 -17.72 -4.91 -2.54
C ASP A 111 -16.36 -4.24 -2.61
N LYS A 112 -15.60 -4.55 -3.65
CA LYS A 112 -14.26 -3.98 -3.78
C LYS A 112 -14.27 -2.47 -3.94
N MET A 113 -15.40 -1.90 -4.36
CA MET A 113 -15.51 -0.46 -4.53
C MET A 113 -16.00 0.26 -3.26
N ASP A 114 -16.34 -0.48 -2.20
CA ASP A 114 -16.65 0.13 -0.93
C ASP A 114 -15.36 0.48 -0.21
N LEU A 115 -14.68 1.51 -0.70
CA LEU A 115 -13.34 1.85 -0.20
C LEU A 115 -13.38 2.26 1.26
N GLU A 116 -14.37 3.06 1.65
CA GLU A 116 -14.46 3.49 3.04
C GLU A 116 -14.72 2.32 3.99
N GLY A 117 -15.64 1.43 3.63
CA GLY A 117 -15.94 0.25 4.46
C GLY A 117 -14.75 -0.69 4.55
N ASN A 118 -14.07 -0.91 3.42
CA ASN A 118 -12.90 -1.79 3.41
C ASN A 118 -11.74 -1.19 4.20
N LYS A 119 -11.57 0.14 4.15
CA LYS A 119 -10.58 0.81 4.97
C LYS A 119 -10.84 0.55 6.45
N GLU A 120 -12.09 0.70 6.89
CA GLU A 120 -12.40 0.52 8.31
C GLU A 120 -12.18 -0.92 8.75
N LYS A 121 -12.51 -1.89 7.90
CA LYS A 121 -12.27 -3.30 8.22
C LYS A 121 -10.77 -3.57 8.41
N LEU A 122 -9.94 -3.02 7.53
CA LEU A 122 -8.50 -3.23 7.62
C LEU A 122 -7.91 -2.54 8.84
N LYS A 123 -8.31 -1.31 9.11
CA LYS A 123 -7.81 -0.59 10.28
C LYS A 123 -8.16 -1.33 11.57
N ALA A 124 -9.33 -1.92 11.63
CA ALA A 124 -9.75 -2.67 12.82
C ALA A 124 -8.95 -3.97 12.98
N ALA A 125 -8.35 -4.46 11.91
CA ALA A 125 -7.62 -5.72 11.93
C ALA A 125 -6.10 -5.56 12.14
N ILE A 126 -5.60 -4.35 12.06
CA ILE A 126 -4.17 -4.08 12.24
C ILE A 126 -3.74 -3.98 13.69
#